data_ffcf8b035a8569b913611b4eb33fcc74
#
_entry.id   ffcf8b035a8569b913611b4eb33fcc74
#
_cell.length_a   1.000
_cell.length_b   1.000
_cell.length_c   1.000
_cell.angle_alpha   90.00
_cell.angle_beta   90.00
_cell.angle_gamma   90.00
#
_symmetry.space_group_name_H-M   'P 1'
#
loop_
_entity.id
_entity.type
_entity.pdbx_description
1 polymer ?
#
loop_
_entity_poly.entity_id
_entity_poly.type
_entity_poly.pdbx_seq_one_letter_code
_entity_poly.pdbx_strand_id
1 'polypeptide(L)'
;MEAVPMRARLCVAAVAGLAVLLCLRPLPPAEPTPWAAVLLFAGVCAGCERAAGARSFGTCYPVLLAAALLLPPPAAALVAVPGALLSPTERRPAALRRVWRAGQSALAVWAAARVHAACGGPAAVDAPDFPYALLPAGAAVLAFCLVMTVLDGSILVLADRVPAGRAWRGLFTRSLGPLAVHGLAGLMMAVLWRSPYGPVAALLVLPPMGVAWWALAQAHRERAAHRATIRALVQAVDIKDGYTRGHSERVGRASMLIARELGLDDERVETLRFAGILHDVGKLGVPTRLLRKEGPLTPEERRVIELHPEYGHEMVRGIRFLGEARAAVLHHHERLDGSGYPYGLAGDRIPESARVVAVADAFDAMTSTRSYRRARPVAAALEELRRCAGAQFDARMVGALCRALDRHGWHPAVTADVPAERAVPSSPPVAAGSEVAGRVPDAERRVP
;
A
#
# COMPACT_ATOMS: atom_id res chain seq x y z
N MET A 1 -22.56 -3.40 -4.26
CA MET A 1 -21.89 -2.32 -5.02
C MET A 1 -22.37 -1.00 -4.44
N GLU A 2 -21.56 -0.31 -3.67
CA GLU A 2 -21.92 1.03 -3.16
C GLU A 2 -22.04 2.01 -4.33
N ALA A 3 -23.16 2.69 -4.38
CA ALA A 3 -23.40 3.72 -5.40
C ALA A 3 -22.50 4.92 -5.14
N VAL A 4 -21.81 5.43 -6.18
CA VAL A 4 -21.00 6.64 -6.07
C VAL A 4 -21.84 7.78 -5.47
N PRO A 5 -21.37 8.44 -4.38
CA PRO A 5 -22.12 9.52 -3.74
C PRO A 5 -22.52 10.64 -4.71
N MET A 6 -23.71 11.21 -4.53
CA MET A 6 -24.23 12.28 -5.41
C MET A 6 -23.24 13.46 -5.49
N ARG A 7 -22.65 13.86 -4.37
CA ARG A 7 -21.65 14.95 -4.33
C ARG A 7 -20.44 14.70 -5.24
N ALA A 8 -19.97 13.45 -5.29
CA ALA A 8 -18.86 13.07 -6.18
C ALA A 8 -19.30 13.11 -7.67
N ARG A 9 -20.53 12.68 -7.99
CA ARG A 9 -21.07 12.77 -9.36
C ARG A 9 -21.21 14.21 -9.82
N LEU A 10 -21.69 15.11 -8.93
CA LEU A 10 -21.80 16.54 -9.22
C LEU A 10 -20.41 17.17 -9.44
N CYS A 11 -19.42 16.80 -8.65
CA CYS A 11 -18.05 17.26 -8.83
C CYS A 11 -17.49 16.80 -10.20
N VAL A 12 -17.68 15.54 -10.59
CA VAL A 12 -17.27 15.03 -11.91
C VAL A 12 -17.97 15.80 -13.05
N ALA A 13 -19.26 16.05 -12.93
CA ALA A 13 -20.01 16.83 -13.92
C ALA A 13 -19.52 18.26 -14.03
N ALA A 14 -19.25 18.92 -12.90
CA ALA A 14 -18.73 20.30 -12.88
C ALA A 14 -17.32 20.40 -13.51
N VAL A 15 -16.42 19.47 -13.17
CA VAL A 15 -15.06 19.42 -13.74
C VAL A 15 -15.11 19.12 -15.24
N ALA A 16 -15.92 18.17 -15.68
CA ALA A 16 -16.11 17.86 -17.10
C ALA A 16 -16.73 19.03 -17.86
N GLY A 17 -17.77 19.65 -17.32
CA GLY A 17 -18.41 20.84 -17.91
C GLY A 17 -17.46 22.01 -18.07
N LEU A 18 -16.67 22.29 -17.02
CA LEU A 18 -15.64 23.34 -17.09
C LEU A 18 -14.56 23.01 -18.14
N ALA A 19 -14.11 21.76 -18.19
CA ALA A 19 -13.12 21.34 -19.19
C ALA A 19 -13.67 21.52 -20.63
N VAL A 20 -14.92 21.12 -20.89
CA VAL A 20 -15.59 21.33 -22.19
C VAL A 20 -15.66 22.82 -22.52
N LEU A 21 -16.11 23.65 -21.56
CA LEU A 21 -16.20 25.10 -21.76
C LEU A 21 -14.86 25.74 -22.15
N LEU A 22 -13.77 25.31 -21.49
CA LEU A 22 -12.42 25.82 -21.75
C LEU A 22 -11.85 25.32 -23.09
N CYS A 23 -12.16 24.08 -23.48
CA CYS A 23 -11.78 23.52 -24.78
C CYS A 23 -12.52 24.18 -25.95
N LEU A 24 -13.76 24.63 -25.73
CA LEU A 24 -14.58 25.29 -26.77
C LEU A 24 -14.31 26.80 -26.89
N ARG A 25 -13.45 27.37 -26.05
CA ARG A 25 -13.10 28.81 -26.21
C ARG A 25 -12.49 29.06 -27.58
N PRO A 26 -12.94 30.12 -28.27
CA PRO A 26 -12.38 30.49 -29.57
C PRO A 26 -10.89 30.76 -29.43
N LEU A 27 -10.13 30.21 -30.36
CA LEU A 27 -8.70 30.51 -30.51
C LEU A 27 -8.51 31.94 -31.00
N PRO A 28 -7.41 32.62 -30.60
CA PRO A 28 -7.10 33.94 -31.17
C PRO A 28 -7.06 33.86 -32.68
N PRO A 29 -7.67 34.80 -33.40
CA PRO A 29 -7.75 34.76 -34.88
C PRO A 29 -6.40 34.89 -35.58
N ALA A 30 -5.33 35.16 -34.84
CA ALA A 30 -4.03 35.48 -35.39
C ALA A 30 -3.20 34.28 -35.87
N GLU A 31 -3.50 33.04 -35.40
CA GLU A 31 -2.74 31.86 -35.81
C GLU A 31 -3.67 30.67 -36.12
N PRO A 32 -3.46 30.00 -37.28
CA PRO A 32 -4.22 28.77 -37.56
C PRO A 32 -3.89 27.69 -36.51
N THR A 33 -4.91 27.07 -35.95
CA THR A 33 -4.72 25.97 -35.00
C THR A 33 -3.92 24.86 -35.66
N PRO A 34 -2.80 24.41 -35.09
CA PRO A 34 -2.01 23.33 -35.66
C PRO A 34 -2.67 21.96 -35.41
N TRP A 35 -3.80 21.70 -36.08
CA TRP A 35 -4.61 20.49 -35.90
C TRP A 35 -3.80 19.20 -36.08
N ALA A 36 -2.82 19.20 -36.99
CA ALA A 36 -1.92 18.09 -37.18
C ALA A 36 -1.14 17.74 -35.89
N ALA A 37 -0.63 18.76 -35.19
CA ALA A 37 0.07 18.57 -33.91
C ALA A 37 -0.90 18.13 -32.82
N VAL A 38 -2.10 18.67 -32.73
CA VAL A 38 -3.15 18.24 -31.78
C VAL A 38 -3.48 16.77 -31.98
N LEU A 39 -3.73 16.33 -33.22
CA LEU A 39 -4.05 14.94 -33.54
C LEU A 39 -2.87 14.01 -33.26
N LEU A 40 -1.65 14.43 -33.59
CA LEU A 40 -0.44 13.62 -33.30
C LEU A 40 -0.24 13.43 -31.80
N PHE A 41 -0.26 14.51 -31.00
CA PHE A 41 -0.10 14.44 -29.56
C PHE A 41 -1.24 13.64 -28.91
N ALA A 42 -2.49 13.82 -29.34
CA ALA A 42 -3.64 13.06 -28.86
C ALA A 42 -3.52 11.55 -29.16
N GLY A 43 -3.07 11.22 -30.39
CA GLY A 43 -2.81 9.83 -30.78
C GLY A 43 -1.69 9.19 -29.97
N VAL A 44 -0.57 9.91 -29.77
CA VAL A 44 0.54 9.44 -28.93
C VAL A 44 0.08 9.24 -27.47
N CYS A 45 -0.66 10.21 -26.90
CA CYS A 45 -1.22 10.06 -25.55
C CYS A 45 -2.13 8.83 -25.45
N ALA A 46 -3.03 8.62 -26.38
CA ALA A 46 -3.93 7.47 -26.39
C ALA A 46 -3.16 6.15 -26.53
N GLY A 47 -2.11 6.12 -27.35
CA GLY A 47 -1.21 4.97 -27.49
C GLY A 47 -0.46 4.66 -26.20
N CYS A 48 0.14 5.67 -25.56
CA CYS A 48 0.85 5.51 -24.29
C CYS A 48 -0.07 4.99 -23.16
N GLU A 49 -1.25 5.59 -23.00
CA GLU A 49 -2.21 5.16 -21.97
C GLU A 49 -2.73 3.74 -22.19
N ARG A 50 -2.90 3.34 -23.45
CA ARG A 50 -3.35 2.00 -23.80
C ARG A 50 -2.24 0.95 -23.60
N ALA A 51 -1.01 1.28 -23.95
CA ALA A 51 0.16 0.42 -23.76
C ALA A 51 0.48 0.21 -22.27
N ALA A 52 0.30 1.24 -21.45
CA ALA A 52 0.56 1.21 -20.01
C ALA A 52 -0.44 0.34 -19.21
N GLY A 53 -1.64 0.13 -19.74
CA GLY A 53 -2.70 -0.67 -19.10
C GLY A 53 -3.39 0.04 -17.94
N ALA A 54 -4.32 -0.67 -17.29
CA ALA A 54 -5.26 -0.10 -16.32
C ALA A 54 -4.64 0.42 -15.01
N ARG A 55 -3.41 0.02 -14.69
CA ARG A 55 -2.72 0.35 -13.43
C ARG A 55 -1.80 1.56 -13.53
N SER A 56 -1.54 2.06 -14.72
CA SER A 56 -0.57 3.13 -14.96
C SER A 56 -1.25 4.30 -15.66
N PHE A 57 -1.77 5.23 -14.88
CA PHE A 57 -2.26 6.51 -15.40
C PHE A 57 -1.13 7.55 -15.32
N GLY A 58 -0.99 8.37 -16.39
CA GLY A 58 0.00 9.45 -16.42
C GLY A 58 1.27 9.15 -17.23
N THR A 59 1.34 8.01 -17.93
CA THR A 59 2.45 7.71 -18.85
C THR A 59 2.57 8.71 -19.99
N CYS A 60 1.48 9.41 -20.33
CA CYS A 60 1.45 10.45 -21.35
C CYS A 60 1.79 11.86 -20.82
N TYR A 61 2.09 12.05 -19.53
CA TYR A 61 2.37 13.39 -18.99
C TYR A 61 3.48 14.15 -19.70
N PRO A 62 4.60 13.56 -20.14
CA PRO A 62 5.57 14.29 -20.95
C PRO A 62 4.97 14.89 -22.23
N VAL A 63 4.10 14.11 -22.89
CA VAL A 63 3.42 14.53 -24.13
C VAL A 63 2.40 15.63 -23.84
N LEU A 64 1.64 15.50 -22.74
CA LEU A 64 0.69 16.53 -22.30
C LEU A 64 1.39 17.84 -21.93
N LEU A 65 2.52 17.77 -21.24
CA LEU A 65 3.32 18.95 -20.88
C LEU A 65 3.97 19.56 -22.13
N ALA A 66 4.49 18.74 -23.06
CA ALA A 66 4.95 19.26 -24.37
C ALA A 66 3.83 19.99 -25.12
N ALA A 67 2.63 19.42 -25.15
CA ALA A 67 1.47 20.08 -25.75
C ALA A 67 1.11 21.40 -25.05
N ALA A 68 1.21 21.45 -23.71
CA ALA A 68 1.00 22.69 -22.95
C ALA A 68 2.03 23.80 -23.27
N LEU A 69 3.27 23.41 -23.62
CA LEU A 69 4.34 24.35 -23.98
C LEU A 69 4.29 24.80 -25.43
N LEU A 70 3.67 24.01 -26.32
CA LEU A 70 3.69 24.26 -27.79
C LEU A 70 2.37 24.78 -28.35
N LEU A 71 1.23 24.44 -27.71
CA LEU A 71 -0.09 24.72 -28.28
C LEU A 71 -0.83 25.78 -27.47
N PRO A 72 -1.74 26.54 -28.13
CA PRO A 72 -2.67 27.42 -27.42
C PRO A 72 -3.47 26.62 -26.34
N PRO A 73 -3.81 27.23 -25.19
CA PRO A 73 -4.41 26.51 -24.05
C PRO A 73 -5.66 25.67 -24.38
N PRO A 74 -6.63 26.11 -25.20
CA PRO A 74 -7.77 25.26 -25.58
C PRO A 74 -7.35 24.02 -26.39
N ALA A 75 -6.41 24.18 -27.34
CA ALA A 75 -5.89 23.12 -28.19
C ALA A 75 -5.07 22.10 -27.35
N ALA A 76 -4.23 22.61 -26.45
CA ALA A 76 -3.47 21.75 -25.52
C ALA A 76 -4.38 20.92 -24.63
N ALA A 77 -5.46 21.49 -24.10
CA ALA A 77 -6.45 20.78 -23.28
C ALA A 77 -7.14 19.63 -24.04
N LEU A 78 -7.45 19.84 -25.33
CA LEU A 78 -8.07 18.82 -26.19
C LEU A 78 -7.19 17.57 -26.33
N VAL A 79 -5.86 17.71 -26.33
CA VAL A 79 -4.91 16.60 -26.43
C VAL A 79 -5.11 15.57 -25.29
N ALA A 80 -5.50 16.02 -24.10
CA ALA A 80 -5.65 15.15 -22.94
C ALA A 80 -6.90 14.25 -22.99
N VAL A 81 -7.93 14.64 -23.77
CA VAL A 81 -9.25 14.01 -23.71
C VAL A 81 -9.27 12.60 -24.30
N PRO A 82 -8.77 12.32 -25.51
CA PRO A 82 -8.86 10.98 -26.11
C PRO A 82 -8.08 9.93 -25.31
N GLY A 83 -6.88 10.23 -24.84
CA GLY A 83 -6.08 9.34 -24.03
C GLY A 83 -6.79 8.92 -22.74
N ALA A 84 -7.37 9.87 -22.03
CA ALA A 84 -8.07 9.61 -20.78
C ALA A 84 -9.38 8.83 -20.98
N LEU A 85 -10.12 9.09 -22.03
CA LEU A 85 -11.37 8.38 -22.37
C LEU A 85 -11.12 6.93 -22.83
N LEU A 86 -10.02 6.68 -23.52
CA LEU A 86 -9.61 5.37 -24.02
C LEU A 86 -8.82 4.55 -22.97
N SER A 87 -8.39 5.18 -21.89
CA SER A 87 -7.61 4.54 -20.82
C SER A 87 -8.37 3.37 -20.19
N PRO A 88 -7.75 2.19 -20.07
CA PRO A 88 -8.36 1.05 -19.40
C PRO A 88 -8.56 1.33 -17.92
N THR A 89 -9.71 0.90 -17.36
CA THR A 89 -10.04 1.06 -15.95
C THR A 89 -10.60 -0.23 -15.37
N GLU A 90 -9.94 -0.78 -14.34
CA GLU A 90 -10.41 -2.01 -13.65
C GLU A 90 -11.56 -1.75 -12.68
N ARG A 91 -11.64 -0.55 -12.09
CA ARG A 91 -12.63 -0.21 -11.06
C ARG A 91 -13.90 0.36 -11.66
N ARG A 92 -15.06 -0.16 -11.26
CA ARG A 92 -16.39 0.34 -11.67
C ARG A 92 -16.82 1.52 -10.77
N PRO A 93 -17.58 2.50 -11.29
CA PRO A 93 -18.05 2.66 -12.68
C PRO A 93 -16.98 3.22 -13.62
N ALA A 94 -16.65 2.50 -14.67
CA ALA A 94 -15.54 2.83 -15.57
C ALA A 94 -15.76 4.16 -16.34
N ALA A 95 -16.98 4.38 -16.84
CA ALA A 95 -17.31 5.60 -17.59
C ALA A 95 -17.10 6.87 -16.76
N LEU A 96 -17.59 6.90 -15.53
CA LEU A 96 -17.44 8.06 -14.63
C LEU A 96 -15.96 8.38 -14.34
N ARG A 97 -15.15 7.34 -14.17
CA ARG A 97 -13.70 7.51 -13.94
C ARG A 97 -12.96 8.01 -15.17
N ARG A 98 -13.36 7.58 -16.37
CA ARG A 98 -12.79 8.09 -17.62
C ARG A 98 -13.15 9.56 -17.83
N VAL A 99 -14.42 9.94 -17.60
CA VAL A 99 -14.86 11.34 -17.67
C VAL A 99 -14.12 12.19 -16.63
N TRP A 100 -13.97 11.71 -15.40
CA TRP A 100 -13.16 12.38 -14.39
C TRP A 100 -11.72 12.65 -14.86
N ARG A 101 -11.03 11.59 -15.32
CA ARG A 101 -9.66 11.69 -15.81
C ARG A 101 -9.51 12.65 -16.98
N ALA A 102 -10.45 12.60 -17.92
CA ALA A 102 -10.44 13.49 -19.07
C ALA A 102 -10.61 14.96 -18.66
N GLY A 103 -11.58 15.27 -17.80
CA GLY A 103 -11.79 16.60 -17.28
C GLY A 103 -10.62 17.11 -16.45
N GLN A 104 -10.11 16.31 -15.54
CA GLN A 104 -8.98 16.63 -14.68
C GLN A 104 -7.70 16.93 -15.51
N SER A 105 -7.35 16.06 -16.44
CA SER A 105 -6.17 16.24 -17.29
C SER A 105 -6.32 17.45 -18.21
N ALA A 106 -7.49 17.67 -18.80
CA ALA A 106 -7.73 18.81 -19.66
C ALA A 106 -7.59 20.15 -18.89
N LEU A 107 -8.14 20.23 -17.66
CA LEU A 107 -7.99 21.41 -16.81
C LEU A 107 -6.53 21.66 -16.41
N ALA A 108 -5.80 20.59 -16.04
CA ALA A 108 -4.40 20.70 -15.65
C ALA A 108 -3.52 21.17 -16.83
N VAL A 109 -3.71 20.59 -18.02
CA VAL A 109 -3.00 21.01 -19.25
C VAL A 109 -3.35 22.44 -19.64
N TRP A 110 -4.64 22.81 -19.58
CA TRP A 110 -5.06 24.17 -19.87
C TRP A 110 -4.40 25.19 -18.93
N ALA A 111 -4.41 24.92 -17.62
CA ALA A 111 -3.77 25.78 -16.62
C ALA A 111 -2.26 25.90 -16.86
N ALA A 112 -1.58 24.77 -17.14
CA ALA A 112 -0.16 24.76 -17.47
C ALA A 112 0.16 25.62 -18.69
N ALA A 113 -0.61 25.46 -19.77
CA ALA A 113 -0.44 26.25 -20.99
C ALA A 113 -0.68 27.76 -20.77
N ARG A 114 -1.68 28.13 -19.96
CA ARG A 114 -1.96 29.51 -19.58
C ARG A 114 -0.82 30.14 -18.80
N VAL A 115 -0.31 29.44 -17.79
CA VAL A 115 0.81 29.90 -16.96
C VAL A 115 2.09 30.00 -17.80
N HIS A 116 2.38 28.99 -18.64
CA HIS A 116 3.50 29.04 -19.57
C HIS A 116 3.48 30.29 -20.47
N ALA A 117 2.35 30.52 -21.12
CA ALA A 117 2.18 31.69 -21.99
C ALA A 117 2.33 33.00 -21.20
N ALA A 118 1.78 33.12 -20.01
CA ALA A 118 1.87 34.29 -19.14
C ALA A 118 3.31 34.60 -18.66
N CYS A 119 4.16 33.54 -18.55
CA CYS A 119 5.57 33.68 -18.15
C CYS A 119 6.53 33.86 -19.34
N GLY A 120 6.04 34.20 -20.55
CA GLY A 120 6.90 34.37 -21.73
C GLY A 120 7.43 33.07 -22.33
N GLY A 121 6.77 31.92 -21.99
CA GLY A 121 7.21 30.59 -22.38
C GLY A 121 7.34 30.35 -23.89
N PRO A 122 6.44 30.82 -24.78
CA PRO A 122 6.59 30.64 -26.23
C PRO A 122 7.94 31.14 -26.75
N ALA A 123 8.35 32.34 -26.37
CA ALA A 123 9.65 32.90 -26.76
C ALA A 123 10.82 32.07 -26.20
N ALA A 124 10.68 31.54 -24.96
CA ALA A 124 11.70 30.71 -24.34
C ALA A 124 11.84 29.32 -24.98
N VAL A 125 10.81 28.83 -25.69
CA VAL A 125 10.87 27.56 -26.45
C VAL A 125 11.42 27.80 -27.85
N ASP A 126 11.09 28.92 -28.49
CA ASP A 126 11.53 29.27 -29.84
C ASP A 126 13.04 29.64 -29.88
N ALA A 127 13.54 30.29 -28.84
CA ALA A 127 14.95 30.64 -28.67
C ALA A 127 15.41 30.28 -27.24
N PRO A 128 15.70 28.99 -26.98
CA PRO A 128 15.95 28.51 -25.61
C PRO A 128 17.30 29.05 -25.11
N ASP A 129 17.22 29.88 -24.06
CA ASP A 129 18.36 30.32 -23.26
C ASP A 129 18.32 29.59 -21.89
N PHE A 130 19.23 28.63 -21.69
CA PHE A 130 19.35 27.88 -20.43
C PHE A 130 20.29 28.61 -19.45
N PRO A 131 19.90 28.71 -18.13
CA PRO A 131 18.79 28.02 -17.48
C PRO A 131 17.43 28.75 -17.53
N TYR A 132 17.33 29.93 -18.11
CA TYR A 132 16.11 30.78 -18.03
C TYR A 132 14.87 30.13 -18.67
N ALA A 133 15.04 29.33 -19.72
CA ALA A 133 13.96 28.56 -20.34
C ALA A 133 13.26 27.58 -19.38
N LEU A 134 13.93 27.18 -18.27
CA LEU A 134 13.35 26.34 -17.24
C LEU A 134 12.29 27.06 -16.40
N LEU A 135 12.31 28.39 -16.31
CA LEU A 135 11.38 29.15 -15.45
C LEU A 135 9.93 29.03 -15.93
N PRO A 136 9.58 29.37 -17.17
CA PRO A 136 8.21 29.27 -17.68
C PRO A 136 7.74 27.79 -17.75
N ALA A 137 8.63 26.86 -18.07
CA ALA A 137 8.32 25.43 -18.06
C ALA A 137 8.07 24.91 -16.64
N GLY A 138 8.90 25.31 -15.66
CA GLY A 138 8.72 24.97 -14.25
C GLY A 138 7.42 25.54 -13.69
N ALA A 139 7.07 26.78 -14.03
CA ALA A 139 5.79 27.39 -13.64
C ALA A 139 4.60 26.61 -14.21
N ALA A 140 4.68 26.15 -15.47
CA ALA A 140 3.66 25.29 -16.07
C ALA A 140 3.50 23.95 -15.34
N VAL A 141 4.62 23.31 -14.99
CA VAL A 141 4.62 22.05 -14.20
C VAL A 141 4.00 22.25 -12.83
N LEU A 142 4.31 23.36 -12.15
CA LEU A 142 3.72 23.69 -10.85
C LEU A 142 2.21 23.91 -10.97
N ALA A 143 1.74 24.62 -11.99
CA ALA A 143 0.32 24.81 -12.26
C ALA A 143 -0.40 23.48 -12.53
N PHE A 144 0.20 22.61 -13.36
CA PHE A 144 -0.30 21.28 -13.63
C PHE A 144 -0.40 20.45 -12.34
N CYS A 145 0.67 20.41 -11.55
CA CYS A 145 0.73 19.68 -10.28
C CYS A 145 -0.33 20.18 -9.28
N LEU A 146 -0.50 21.49 -9.17
CA LEU A 146 -1.47 22.10 -8.27
C LEU A 146 -2.91 21.72 -8.65
N VAL A 147 -3.29 21.85 -9.92
CA VAL A 147 -4.63 21.47 -10.39
C VAL A 147 -4.89 19.98 -10.15
N MET A 148 -3.94 19.11 -10.51
CA MET A 148 -4.05 17.68 -10.27
C MET A 148 -4.24 17.37 -8.78
N THR A 149 -3.41 17.97 -7.91
CA THR A 149 -3.46 17.76 -6.46
C THR A 149 -4.78 18.21 -5.86
N VAL A 150 -5.27 19.39 -6.27
CA VAL A 150 -6.55 19.93 -5.78
C VAL A 150 -7.70 18.99 -6.15
N LEU A 151 -7.75 18.56 -7.41
CA LEU A 151 -8.81 17.68 -7.90
C LEU A 151 -8.73 16.27 -7.30
N ASP A 152 -7.52 15.69 -7.18
CA ASP A 152 -7.34 14.38 -6.54
C ASP A 152 -7.76 14.40 -5.07
N GLY A 153 -7.36 15.44 -4.32
CA GLY A 153 -7.81 15.60 -2.94
C GLY A 153 -9.32 15.77 -2.83
N SER A 154 -9.93 16.55 -3.73
CA SER A 154 -11.38 16.78 -3.76
C SER A 154 -12.16 15.48 -4.00
N ILE A 155 -11.74 14.66 -4.96
CA ILE A 155 -12.44 13.40 -5.23
C ILE A 155 -12.28 12.38 -4.10
N LEU A 156 -11.13 12.34 -3.41
CA LEU A 156 -10.91 11.49 -2.23
C LEU A 156 -11.87 11.87 -1.08
N VAL A 157 -12.11 13.17 -0.86
CA VAL A 157 -13.07 13.62 0.16
C VAL A 157 -14.51 13.27 -0.23
N LEU A 158 -14.87 13.48 -1.50
CA LEU A 158 -16.26 13.39 -1.95
C LEU A 158 -16.69 11.97 -2.27
N ALA A 159 -15.79 11.12 -2.80
CA ALA A 159 -16.08 9.75 -3.18
C ALA A 159 -15.71 8.74 -2.09
N ASP A 160 -14.50 8.85 -1.53
CA ASP A 160 -13.95 7.87 -0.60
C ASP A 160 -14.12 8.32 0.87
N ARG A 161 -14.76 9.47 1.12
CA ARG A 161 -15.04 10.06 2.45
C ARG A 161 -13.80 10.21 3.32
N VAL A 162 -12.64 10.40 2.71
CA VAL A 162 -11.40 10.67 3.43
C VAL A 162 -11.49 12.04 4.11
N PRO A 163 -11.13 12.19 5.41
CA PRO A 163 -11.12 13.49 6.07
C PRO A 163 -10.25 14.51 5.33
N ALA A 164 -10.74 15.73 5.13
CA ALA A 164 -10.09 16.76 4.34
C ALA A 164 -8.61 16.96 4.69
N GLY A 165 -8.27 17.09 5.97
CA GLY A 165 -6.89 17.26 6.43
C GLY A 165 -5.93 16.10 6.06
N ARG A 166 -6.47 14.90 5.78
CA ARG A 166 -5.69 13.75 5.31
C ARG A 166 -5.67 13.61 3.79
N ALA A 167 -6.72 14.07 3.10
CA ALA A 167 -6.88 13.91 1.66
C ALA A 167 -5.78 14.63 0.86
N TRP A 168 -5.35 15.81 1.28
CA TRP A 168 -4.29 16.58 0.62
C TRP A 168 -2.89 16.40 1.21
N ARG A 169 -2.78 15.77 2.41
CA ARG A 169 -1.48 15.65 3.10
C ARG A 169 -0.47 14.88 2.25
N GLY A 170 0.56 15.57 1.81
CA GLY A 170 1.67 15.00 1.05
C GLY A 170 1.37 14.66 -0.42
N LEU A 171 0.16 14.93 -0.94
CA LEU A 171 -0.14 14.69 -2.37
C LEU A 171 0.75 15.56 -3.26
N PHE A 172 0.83 16.85 -2.98
CA PHE A 172 1.63 17.79 -3.77
C PHE A 172 3.11 17.42 -3.77
N THR A 173 3.71 17.21 -2.58
CA THR A 173 5.14 16.90 -2.46
C THR A 173 5.52 15.57 -3.11
N ARG A 174 4.64 14.56 -3.03
CA ARG A 174 4.86 13.25 -3.68
C ARG A 174 4.72 13.31 -5.20
N SER A 175 3.87 14.20 -5.71
CA SER A 175 3.63 14.34 -7.16
C SER A 175 4.63 15.25 -7.84
N LEU A 176 5.21 16.21 -7.12
CA LEU A 176 6.06 17.24 -7.70
C LEU A 176 7.34 16.68 -8.34
N GLY A 177 8.05 15.77 -7.66
CA GLY A 177 9.29 15.19 -8.19
C GLY A 177 9.07 14.44 -9.52
N PRO A 178 8.18 13.45 -9.58
CA PRO A 178 7.84 12.78 -10.84
C PRO A 178 7.37 13.74 -11.94
N LEU A 179 6.51 14.72 -11.61
CA LEU A 179 6.02 15.68 -12.57
C LEU A 179 7.12 16.64 -13.07
N ALA A 180 8.10 16.99 -12.25
CA ALA A 180 9.26 17.77 -12.69
C ALA A 180 10.08 17.01 -13.76
N VAL A 181 10.29 15.70 -13.58
CA VAL A 181 10.95 14.85 -14.59
C VAL A 181 10.15 14.81 -15.89
N HIS A 182 8.82 14.63 -15.79
CA HIS A 182 7.94 14.68 -16.97
C HIS A 182 7.93 16.07 -17.63
N GLY A 183 8.04 17.14 -16.83
CA GLY A 183 8.15 18.51 -17.32
C GLY A 183 9.43 18.77 -18.11
N LEU A 184 10.56 18.28 -17.60
CA LEU A 184 11.83 18.35 -18.34
C LEU A 184 11.78 17.58 -19.66
N ALA A 185 11.19 16.39 -19.65
CA ALA A 185 10.97 15.62 -20.88
C ALA A 185 10.04 16.36 -21.85
N GLY A 186 8.96 16.98 -21.34
CA GLY A 186 8.06 17.81 -22.12
C GLY A 186 8.74 19.05 -22.72
N LEU A 187 9.59 19.71 -21.94
CA LEU A 187 10.38 20.84 -22.42
C LEU A 187 11.37 20.40 -23.52
N MET A 188 12.06 19.28 -23.31
CA MET A 188 12.96 18.72 -24.32
C MET A 188 12.20 18.38 -25.62
N MET A 189 11.01 17.79 -25.52
CA MET A 189 10.14 17.55 -26.66
C MET A 189 9.75 18.86 -27.35
N ALA A 190 9.40 19.92 -26.60
CA ALA A 190 8.98 21.20 -27.15
C ALA A 190 10.15 21.90 -27.89
N VAL A 191 11.33 21.92 -27.30
CA VAL A 191 12.53 22.50 -27.94
C VAL A 191 12.92 21.73 -29.20
N LEU A 192 12.93 20.38 -29.13
CA LEU A 192 13.22 19.56 -30.32
C LEU A 192 12.16 19.72 -31.42
N TRP A 193 10.89 19.92 -31.06
CA TRP A 193 9.82 20.19 -32.02
C TRP A 193 10.04 21.45 -32.81
N ARG A 194 10.56 22.51 -32.17
CA ARG A 194 10.89 23.80 -32.80
C ARG A 194 12.24 23.79 -33.52
N SER A 195 13.06 22.76 -33.31
CA SER A 195 14.34 22.62 -34.00
C SER A 195 14.15 22.25 -35.47
N PRO A 196 15.21 22.37 -36.31
CA PRO A 196 15.17 21.95 -37.72
C PRO A 196 14.77 20.47 -37.94
N TYR A 197 14.92 19.63 -36.91
CA TYR A 197 14.58 18.21 -36.98
C TYR A 197 13.08 17.94 -36.75
N GLY A 198 12.32 18.90 -36.23
CA GLY A 198 10.88 18.87 -36.13
C GLY A 198 10.28 17.79 -35.25
N PRO A 199 9.03 17.39 -35.51
CA PRO A 199 8.27 16.46 -34.66
C PRO A 199 8.94 15.07 -34.47
N VAL A 200 9.69 14.58 -35.46
CA VAL A 200 10.36 13.28 -35.41
C VAL A 200 11.40 13.25 -34.27
N ALA A 201 12.22 14.32 -34.16
CA ALA A 201 13.20 14.46 -33.09
C ALA A 201 12.52 14.55 -31.72
N ALA A 202 11.39 15.24 -31.62
CA ALA A 202 10.62 15.33 -30.37
C ALA A 202 10.10 13.97 -29.91
N LEU A 203 9.66 13.10 -30.82
CA LEU A 203 9.19 11.77 -30.49
C LEU A 203 10.32 10.84 -30.00
N LEU A 204 11.59 11.11 -30.33
CA LEU A 204 12.74 10.33 -29.84
C LEU A 204 12.95 10.43 -28.31
N VAL A 205 12.29 11.39 -27.64
CA VAL A 205 12.29 11.46 -26.16
C VAL A 205 11.48 10.33 -25.52
N LEU A 206 10.49 9.80 -26.24
CA LEU A 206 9.57 8.77 -25.69
C LEU A 206 10.23 7.42 -25.42
N PRO A 207 11.12 6.85 -26.27
CA PRO A 207 11.75 5.56 -25.99
C PRO A 207 12.52 5.50 -24.67
N PRO A 208 13.45 6.44 -24.34
CA PRO A 208 14.12 6.42 -23.03
C PRO A 208 13.14 6.60 -21.86
N MET A 209 12.11 7.43 -22.02
CA MET A 209 11.04 7.57 -21.01
C MET A 209 10.28 6.25 -20.83
N GLY A 210 9.98 5.55 -21.92
CA GLY A 210 9.34 4.24 -21.90
C GLY A 210 10.19 3.19 -21.18
N VAL A 211 11.50 3.17 -21.43
CA VAL A 211 12.44 2.26 -20.75
C VAL A 211 12.50 2.56 -19.25
N ALA A 212 12.65 3.84 -18.87
CA ALA A 212 12.66 4.25 -17.47
C ALA A 212 11.35 3.87 -16.76
N TRP A 213 10.21 4.13 -17.40
CA TRP A 213 8.90 3.73 -16.87
C TRP A 213 8.77 2.20 -16.74
N TRP A 214 9.20 1.44 -17.76
CA TRP A 214 9.17 -0.03 -17.74
C TRP A 214 10.01 -0.57 -16.57
N ALA A 215 11.22 -0.03 -16.37
CA ALA A 215 12.10 -0.44 -15.27
C ALA A 215 11.45 -0.17 -13.90
N LEU A 216 10.85 1.01 -13.71
CA LEU A 216 10.11 1.35 -12.48
C LEU A 216 8.90 0.43 -12.27
N ALA A 217 8.11 0.21 -13.34
CA ALA A 217 6.96 -0.69 -13.28
C ALA A 217 7.36 -2.13 -12.96
N GLN A 218 8.50 -2.59 -13.49
CA GLN A 218 9.06 -3.91 -13.19
C GLN A 218 9.46 -4.02 -11.72
N ALA A 219 10.17 -3.03 -11.18
CA ALA A 219 10.52 -3.00 -9.76
C ALA A 219 9.27 -3.01 -8.84
N HIS A 220 8.23 -2.27 -9.21
CA HIS A 220 6.95 -2.30 -8.47
C HIS A 220 6.25 -3.66 -8.55
N ARG A 221 6.24 -4.32 -9.71
CA ARG A 221 5.67 -5.67 -9.87
C ARG A 221 6.41 -6.70 -9.02
N GLU A 222 7.73 -6.64 -9.01
CA GLU A 222 8.58 -7.53 -8.21
C GLU A 222 8.28 -7.37 -6.71
N ARG A 223 8.27 -6.14 -6.21
CA ARG A 223 7.89 -5.87 -4.80
C ARG A 223 6.47 -6.35 -4.48
N ALA A 224 5.52 -6.19 -5.39
CA ALA A 224 4.15 -6.69 -5.21
C ALA A 224 4.09 -8.22 -5.17
N ALA A 225 4.86 -8.90 -6.03
CA ALA A 225 4.99 -10.36 -6.03
C ALA A 225 5.62 -10.88 -4.73
N HIS A 226 6.69 -10.24 -4.24
CA HIS A 226 7.29 -10.55 -2.95
C HIS A 226 6.29 -10.46 -1.80
N ARG A 227 5.53 -9.36 -1.72
CA ARG A 227 4.47 -9.20 -0.71
C ARG A 227 3.33 -10.21 -0.84
N ALA A 228 3.00 -10.62 -2.07
CA ALA A 228 1.99 -11.65 -2.29
C ALA A 228 2.47 -13.03 -1.80
N THR A 229 3.72 -13.39 -2.07
CA THR A 229 4.35 -14.63 -1.59
C THR A 229 4.37 -14.68 -0.06
N ILE A 230 4.80 -13.59 0.60
CA ILE A 230 4.81 -13.51 2.07
C ILE A 230 3.40 -13.69 2.62
N ARG A 231 2.40 -13.01 2.08
CA ARG A 231 1.01 -13.16 2.53
C ARG A 231 0.49 -14.59 2.38
N ALA A 232 0.82 -15.26 1.27
CA ALA A 232 0.42 -16.65 1.05
C ALA A 232 1.04 -17.59 2.09
N LEU A 233 2.33 -17.41 2.42
CA LEU A 233 3.01 -18.19 3.45
C LEU A 233 2.37 -17.97 4.84
N VAL A 234 2.13 -16.71 5.22
CA VAL A 234 1.46 -16.38 6.50
C VAL A 234 0.07 -17.00 6.57
N GLN A 235 -0.72 -16.86 5.49
CA GLN A 235 -2.05 -17.46 5.45
C GLN A 235 -2.02 -18.98 5.59
N ALA A 236 -1.02 -19.65 5.02
CA ALA A 236 -0.85 -21.09 5.20
C ALA A 236 -0.54 -21.47 6.66
N VAL A 237 0.29 -20.68 7.36
CA VAL A 237 0.56 -20.87 8.80
C VAL A 237 -0.70 -20.65 9.61
N ASP A 238 -1.44 -19.56 9.36
CA ASP A 238 -2.68 -19.23 10.08
C ASP A 238 -3.77 -20.28 9.93
N ILE A 239 -3.85 -20.95 8.77
CA ILE A 239 -4.77 -22.09 8.55
C ILE A 239 -4.35 -23.30 9.37
N LYS A 240 -3.03 -23.56 9.44
CA LYS A 240 -2.50 -24.74 10.11
C LYS A 240 -2.49 -24.62 11.63
N ASP A 241 -2.02 -23.49 12.13
CA ASP A 241 -1.88 -23.18 13.56
C ASP A 241 -2.99 -22.25 14.03
N GLY A 242 -4.23 -22.61 14.04
CA GLY A 242 -5.42 -21.78 14.33
C GLY A 242 -5.31 -20.66 15.40
N TYR A 243 -4.17 -20.58 16.12
CA TYR A 243 -3.86 -19.54 17.13
C TYR A 243 -3.09 -18.34 16.59
N THR A 244 -2.59 -18.38 15.33
CA THR A 244 -1.68 -17.35 14.77
C THR A 244 -2.40 -16.25 14.01
N ARG A 245 -3.73 -16.28 13.88
CA ARG A 245 -4.47 -15.29 13.11
C ARG A 245 -4.16 -13.86 13.56
N GLY A 246 -3.50 -13.09 12.68
CA GLY A 246 -3.07 -11.73 12.92
C GLY A 246 -1.87 -11.57 13.86
N HIS A 247 -1.38 -12.62 14.49
CA HIS A 247 -0.17 -12.61 15.33
C HIS A 247 1.06 -12.19 14.51
N SER A 248 1.31 -12.87 13.41
CA SER A 248 2.44 -12.60 12.52
C SER A 248 2.51 -11.13 12.07
N GLU A 249 1.37 -10.54 11.69
CA GLU A 249 1.32 -9.11 11.31
C GLU A 249 1.59 -8.18 12.51
N ARG A 250 1.13 -8.51 13.71
CA ARG A 250 1.40 -7.72 14.91
C ARG A 250 2.86 -7.82 15.34
N VAL A 251 3.47 -9.01 15.29
CA VAL A 251 4.90 -9.19 15.54
C VAL A 251 5.73 -8.43 14.52
N GLY A 252 5.37 -8.49 13.22
CA GLY A 252 6.02 -7.67 12.19
C GLY A 252 5.91 -6.17 12.44
N ARG A 253 4.75 -5.69 12.92
CA ARG A 253 4.55 -4.29 13.29
C ARG A 253 5.40 -3.89 14.50
N ALA A 254 5.48 -4.72 15.53
CA ALA A 254 6.30 -4.46 16.70
C ALA A 254 7.80 -4.45 16.33
N SER A 255 8.27 -5.40 15.52
CA SER A 255 9.63 -5.44 15.00
C SER A 255 10.00 -4.18 14.22
N MET A 256 9.09 -3.70 13.37
CA MET A 256 9.27 -2.43 12.63
C MET A 256 9.37 -1.22 13.58
N LEU A 257 8.56 -1.17 14.64
CA LEU A 257 8.62 -0.09 15.62
C LEU A 257 9.94 -0.07 16.37
N ILE A 258 10.44 -1.25 16.80
CA ILE A 258 11.75 -1.41 17.43
C ILE A 258 12.84 -0.94 16.48
N ALA A 259 12.83 -1.39 15.22
CA ALA A 259 13.83 -1.05 14.22
C ALA A 259 13.93 0.47 13.96
N ARG A 260 12.80 1.15 13.84
CA ARG A 260 12.74 2.62 13.67
C ARG A 260 13.29 3.35 14.89
N GLU A 261 12.97 2.86 16.07
CA GLU A 261 13.46 3.46 17.32
C GLU A 261 14.96 3.27 17.53
N LEU A 262 15.54 2.22 16.96
CA LEU A 262 16.99 1.98 16.90
C LEU A 262 17.69 2.83 15.83
N GLY A 263 16.95 3.57 14.99
CA GLY A 263 17.49 4.41 13.93
C GLY A 263 17.97 3.64 12.71
N LEU A 264 17.43 2.43 12.47
CA LEU A 264 17.78 1.65 11.30
C LEU A 264 17.18 2.27 10.03
N ASP A 265 17.84 2.07 8.89
CA ASP A 265 17.35 2.54 7.59
C ASP A 265 16.07 1.83 7.14
N ASP A 266 15.38 2.41 6.15
CA ASP A 266 14.08 1.91 5.69
C ASP A 266 14.16 0.49 5.11
N GLU A 267 15.29 0.07 4.55
CA GLU A 267 15.49 -1.27 4.01
C GLU A 267 15.56 -2.31 5.14
N ARG A 268 16.35 -2.03 6.17
CA ARG A 268 16.44 -2.88 7.36
C ARG A 268 15.14 -2.90 8.16
N VAL A 269 14.43 -1.76 8.25
CA VAL A 269 13.09 -1.69 8.88
C VAL A 269 12.11 -2.63 8.19
N GLU A 270 12.06 -2.62 6.85
CA GLU A 270 11.16 -3.52 6.11
C GLU A 270 11.61 -4.99 6.21
N THR A 271 12.92 -5.26 6.22
CA THR A 271 13.48 -6.61 6.43
C THR A 271 13.09 -7.17 7.81
N LEU A 272 13.18 -6.35 8.87
CA LEU A 272 12.77 -6.76 10.23
C LEU A 272 11.25 -6.93 10.35
N ARG A 273 10.48 -6.14 9.61
CA ARG A 273 9.04 -6.38 9.49
C ARG A 273 8.75 -7.75 8.90
N PHE A 274 9.43 -8.13 7.82
CA PHE A 274 9.28 -9.46 7.22
C PHE A 274 9.78 -10.57 8.14
N ALA A 275 10.85 -10.34 8.89
CA ALA A 275 11.34 -11.27 9.90
C ALA A 275 10.26 -11.60 10.94
N GLY A 276 9.63 -10.57 11.51
CA GLY A 276 8.55 -10.75 12.47
C GLY A 276 7.30 -11.42 11.87
N ILE A 277 6.99 -11.12 10.59
CA ILE A 277 5.86 -11.75 9.90
C ILE A 277 6.11 -13.25 9.63
N LEU A 278 7.34 -13.64 9.33
CA LEU A 278 7.69 -14.99 8.88
C LEU A 278 8.35 -15.86 9.97
N HIS A 279 8.57 -15.35 11.20
CA HIS A 279 9.33 -16.04 12.23
C HIS A 279 8.83 -17.48 12.47
N ASP A 280 7.53 -17.66 12.43
CA ASP A 280 6.82 -18.93 12.69
C ASP A 280 6.51 -19.74 11.42
N VAL A 281 7.02 -19.37 10.23
CA VAL A 281 6.70 -20.06 8.96
C VAL A 281 7.01 -21.54 8.99
N GLY A 282 8.01 -21.95 9.76
CA GLY A 282 8.41 -23.34 9.90
C GLY A 282 7.41 -24.24 10.65
N LYS A 283 6.41 -23.67 11.30
CA LYS A 283 5.28 -24.45 11.84
C LYS A 283 4.55 -25.23 10.75
N LEU A 284 4.70 -24.85 9.48
CA LEU A 284 4.23 -25.65 8.35
C LEU A 284 4.87 -27.04 8.29
N GLY A 285 6.08 -27.22 8.80
CA GLY A 285 6.76 -28.52 8.92
C GLY A 285 6.35 -29.35 10.12
N VAL A 286 5.76 -28.74 11.15
CA VAL A 286 5.36 -29.44 12.39
C VAL A 286 4.02 -30.15 12.20
N PRO A 287 3.83 -31.41 12.70
CA PRO A 287 2.54 -32.10 12.61
C PRO A 287 1.40 -31.32 13.29
N THR A 288 0.28 -31.12 12.59
CA THR A 288 -0.86 -30.30 13.04
C THR A 288 -1.43 -30.80 14.37
N ARG A 289 -1.40 -32.11 14.62
CA ARG A 289 -1.84 -32.71 15.90
C ARG A 289 -1.07 -32.20 17.11
N LEU A 290 0.23 -31.85 16.94
CA LEU A 290 1.07 -31.31 18.01
C LEU A 290 0.78 -29.83 18.24
N LEU A 291 0.60 -29.06 17.16
CA LEU A 291 0.26 -27.63 17.26
C LEU A 291 -1.11 -27.40 17.92
N ARG A 292 -2.05 -28.30 17.70
CA ARG A 292 -3.43 -28.21 18.22
C ARG A 292 -3.70 -29.11 19.44
N LYS A 293 -2.65 -29.67 20.06
CA LYS A 293 -2.82 -30.54 21.22
C LYS A 293 -3.36 -29.73 22.40
N GLU A 294 -4.47 -30.21 22.97
CA GLU A 294 -5.00 -29.71 24.22
C GLU A 294 -4.29 -30.42 25.38
N GLY A 295 -3.54 -29.67 26.18
CA GLY A 295 -2.81 -30.20 27.33
C GLY A 295 -1.27 -30.10 27.19
N PRO A 296 -0.51 -30.61 28.21
CA PRO A 296 0.93 -30.46 28.21
C PRO A 296 1.60 -31.33 27.14
N LEU A 297 2.67 -30.80 26.55
CA LEU A 297 3.52 -31.54 25.61
C LEU A 297 4.49 -32.44 26.36
N THR A 298 4.72 -33.64 25.82
CA THR A 298 5.85 -34.48 26.30
C THR A 298 7.19 -33.84 25.86
N PRO A 299 8.32 -34.23 26.47
CA PRO A 299 9.63 -33.77 26.05
C PRO A 299 9.92 -34.04 24.57
N GLU A 300 9.49 -35.20 24.04
CA GLU A 300 9.65 -35.59 22.64
C GLU A 300 8.80 -34.69 21.70
N GLU A 301 7.53 -34.49 22.07
CA GLU A 301 6.63 -33.59 21.31
C GLU A 301 7.14 -32.16 21.27
N ARG A 302 7.69 -31.69 22.42
CA ARG A 302 8.30 -30.36 22.51
C ARG A 302 9.49 -30.23 21.55
N ARG A 303 10.39 -31.21 21.52
CA ARG A 303 11.54 -31.24 20.60
C ARG A 303 11.10 -31.14 19.15
N VAL A 304 9.99 -31.82 18.75
CA VAL A 304 9.47 -31.72 17.39
C VAL A 304 8.97 -30.29 17.07
N ILE A 305 8.35 -29.61 18.01
CA ILE A 305 7.91 -28.24 17.83
C ILE A 305 9.13 -27.29 17.78
N GLU A 306 10.14 -27.53 18.61
CA GLU A 306 11.38 -26.72 18.66
C GLU A 306 12.21 -26.81 17.38
N LEU A 307 11.88 -27.69 16.43
CA LEU A 307 12.49 -27.73 15.08
C LEU A 307 11.90 -26.67 14.11
N HIS A 308 10.79 -26.00 14.47
CA HIS A 308 10.18 -25.06 13.51
C HIS A 308 11.10 -23.90 13.07
N PRO A 309 12.06 -23.38 13.86
CA PRO A 309 12.98 -22.35 13.35
C PRO A 309 13.86 -22.87 12.22
N GLU A 310 14.35 -24.11 12.32
CA GLU A 310 15.15 -24.77 11.27
C GLU A 310 14.30 -25.04 10.02
N TYR A 311 13.09 -25.58 10.17
CA TYR A 311 12.14 -25.75 9.06
C TYR A 311 11.81 -24.43 8.40
N GLY A 312 11.61 -23.37 9.19
CA GLY A 312 11.35 -22.02 8.69
C GLY A 312 12.51 -21.49 7.88
N HIS A 313 13.74 -21.63 8.40
CA HIS A 313 14.95 -21.24 7.69
C HIS A 313 15.08 -21.95 6.33
N GLU A 314 14.87 -23.27 6.29
CA GLU A 314 14.91 -24.05 5.07
C GLU A 314 13.87 -23.58 4.05
N MET A 315 12.64 -23.27 4.49
CA MET A 315 11.58 -22.78 3.62
C MET A 315 11.90 -21.41 3.00
N VAL A 316 12.61 -20.53 3.72
CA VAL A 316 12.89 -19.17 3.27
C VAL A 316 14.29 -18.96 2.71
N ARG A 317 15.21 -19.93 2.82
CA ARG A 317 16.63 -19.81 2.42
C ARG A 317 16.83 -19.38 0.98
N GLY A 318 15.95 -19.83 0.05
CA GLY A 318 15.97 -19.49 -1.36
C GLY A 318 15.44 -18.10 -1.70
N ILE A 319 14.85 -17.39 -0.75
CA ILE A 319 14.22 -16.09 -0.96
C ILE A 319 15.23 -14.98 -0.68
N ARG A 320 15.90 -14.49 -1.73
CA ARG A 320 17.04 -13.56 -1.61
C ARG A 320 16.67 -12.23 -0.94
N PHE A 321 15.51 -11.68 -1.25
CA PHE A 321 15.09 -10.36 -0.73
C PHE A 321 14.83 -10.33 0.78
N LEU A 322 14.76 -11.49 1.45
CA LEU A 322 14.59 -11.57 2.90
C LEU A 322 15.87 -11.23 3.68
N GLY A 323 17.04 -11.23 3.04
CA GLY A 323 18.28 -10.80 3.66
C GLY A 323 18.51 -11.40 5.07
N GLU A 324 18.71 -10.53 6.06
CA GLU A 324 18.92 -10.90 7.47
C GLU A 324 17.65 -11.44 8.17
N ALA A 325 16.44 -11.29 7.58
CA ALA A 325 15.22 -11.88 8.12
C ALA A 325 15.32 -13.41 8.26
N ARG A 326 16.09 -14.08 7.39
CA ARG A 326 16.32 -15.53 7.47
C ARG A 326 17.03 -15.95 8.76
N ALA A 327 17.99 -15.13 9.20
CA ALA A 327 18.67 -15.36 10.47
C ALA A 327 17.72 -15.16 11.67
N ALA A 328 16.81 -14.18 11.57
CA ALA A 328 15.79 -13.98 12.58
C ALA A 328 14.83 -15.19 12.68
N VAL A 329 14.37 -15.73 11.55
CA VAL A 329 13.51 -16.94 11.53
C VAL A 329 14.21 -18.11 12.20
N LEU A 330 15.52 -18.28 12.01
CA LEU A 330 16.28 -19.38 12.59
C LEU A 330 16.51 -19.22 14.11
N HIS A 331 16.71 -17.98 14.58
CA HIS A 331 17.26 -17.73 15.92
C HIS A 331 16.32 -16.95 16.87
N HIS A 332 15.04 -16.75 16.51
CA HIS A 332 14.11 -15.94 17.34
C HIS A 332 13.76 -16.55 18.71
N HIS A 333 14.05 -17.82 18.92
CA HIS A 333 13.90 -18.49 20.21
C HIS A 333 15.20 -18.65 20.99
N GLU A 334 16.31 -18.11 20.46
CA GLU A 334 17.54 -18.00 21.24
C GLU A 334 17.39 -16.96 22.36
N ARG A 335 18.08 -17.18 23.46
CA ARG A 335 18.03 -16.34 24.66
C ARG A 335 19.43 -15.82 24.99
N LEU A 336 19.52 -14.60 25.49
CA LEU A 336 20.84 -14.01 25.81
C LEU A 336 21.67 -14.85 26.79
N ASP A 337 20.99 -15.57 27.69
CA ASP A 337 21.63 -16.46 28.68
C ASP A 337 22.10 -17.81 28.09
N GLY A 338 21.86 -18.07 26.80
CA GLY A 338 22.21 -19.31 26.11
C GLY A 338 21.30 -20.49 26.40
N SER A 339 20.20 -20.30 27.14
CA SER A 339 19.21 -21.35 27.43
C SER A 339 18.14 -21.50 26.36
N GLY A 340 18.29 -20.81 25.22
CA GLY A 340 17.38 -20.87 24.07
C GLY A 340 17.65 -22.02 23.12
N TYR A 341 16.93 -22.04 22.01
CA TYR A 341 17.07 -23.04 20.96
C TYR A 341 17.01 -22.36 19.56
N PRO A 342 17.49 -23.01 18.50
CA PRO A 342 17.91 -24.42 18.38
C PRO A 342 19.39 -24.66 18.77
N TYR A 343 20.26 -23.63 18.83
CA TYR A 343 21.69 -23.82 18.98
C TYR A 343 22.27 -23.36 20.33
N GLY A 344 21.46 -22.75 21.20
CA GLY A 344 21.92 -22.23 22.50
C GLY A 344 22.92 -21.08 22.34
N LEU A 345 22.71 -20.20 21.36
CA LEU A 345 23.53 -19.01 21.18
C LEU A 345 23.33 -18.06 22.37
N ALA A 346 24.40 -17.39 22.82
CA ALA A 346 24.36 -16.45 23.93
C ALA A 346 24.88 -15.07 23.54
N GLY A 347 24.30 -14.03 24.12
CA GLY A 347 24.74 -12.64 23.97
C GLY A 347 24.76 -12.17 22.51
N ASP A 348 25.88 -11.57 22.10
CA ASP A 348 26.05 -10.99 20.76
C ASP A 348 26.21 -12.03 19.63
N ARG A 349 26.34 -13.31 19.95
CA ARG A 349 26.29 -14.37 18.95
C ARG A 349 24.89 -14.53 18.33
N ILE A 350 23.85 -14.05 19.03
CA ILE A 350 22.47 -14.03 18.51
C ILE A 350 22.36 -12.85 17.52
N PRO A 351 21.97 -13.08 16.26
CA PRO A 351 21.77 -12.02 15.29
C PRO A 351 20.85 -10.90 15.81
N GLU A 352 21.18 -9.64 15.53
CA GLU A 352 20.38 -8.49 15.98
C GLU A 352 18.92 -8.61 15.55
N SER A 353 18.68 -9.06 14.32
CA SER A 353 17.33 -9.30 13.78
C SER A 353 16.54 -10.32 14.61
N ALA A 354 17.18 -11.37 15.10
CA ALA A 354 16.55 -12.38 15.96
C ALA A 354 16.21 -11.79 17.34
N ARG A 355 17.10 -10.99 17.92
CA ARG A 355 16.85 -10.31 19.20
C ARG A 355 15.67 -9.35 19.14
N VAL A 356 15.49 -8.64 18.00
CA VAL A 356 14.33 -7.78 17.74
C VAL A 356 13.05 -8.60 17.69
N VAL A 357 13.03 -9.70 16.92
CA VAL A 357 11.84 -10.53 16.74
C VAL A 357 11.45 -11.23 18.04
N ALA A 358 12.42 -11.72 18.83
CA ALA A 358 12.17 -12.36 20.12
C ALA A 358 11.41 -11.43 21.09
N VAL A 359 11.78 -10.14 21.16
CA VAL A 359 11.08 -9.14 21.99
C VAL A 359 9.69 -8.86 21.44
N ALA A 360 9.55 -8.72 20.12
CA ALA A 360 8.29 -8.43 19.46
C ALA A 360 7.27 -9.57 19.61
N ASP A 361 7.73 -10.82 19.46
CA ASP A 361 6.92 -12.03 19.65
C ASP A 361 6.44 -12.16 21.10
N ALA A 362 7.34 -12.07 22.07
CA ALA A 362 7.00 -12.13 23.49
C ALA A 362 6.01 -11.02 23.89
N PHE A 363 6.16 -9.81 23.35
CA PHE A 363 5.23 -8.72 23.57
C PHE A 363 3.84 -9.04 23.04
N ASP A 364 3.73 -9.49 21.77
CA ASP A 364 2.43 -9.85 21.20
C ASP A 364 1.80 -11.05 21.92
N ALA A 365 2.61 -12.06 22.27
CA ALA A 365 2.14 -13.20 23.03
C ALA A 365 1.54 -12.82 24.40
N MET A 366 2.02 -11.76 25.03
CA MET A 366 1.49 -11.28 26.31
C MET A 366 0.26 -10.36 26.12
N THR A 367 0.20 -9.57 25.07
CA THR A 367 -0.83 -8.55 24.85
C THR A 367 -2.00 -9.02 23.98
N SER A 368 -1.95 -10.24 23.46
CA SER A 368 -3.02 -10.85 22.67
C SER A 368 -3.81 -11.88 23.48
N THR A 369 -5.14 -11.91 23.28
CA THR A 369 -6.01 -12.93 23.89
C THR A 369 -5.82 -14.25 23.14
N ARG A 370 -5.57 -15.32 23.92
CA ARG A 370 -5.50 -16.70 23.42
C ARG A 370 -6.64 -17.52 24.05
N SER A 371 -7.00 -18.65 23.45
CA SER A 371 -8.13 -19.49 23.92
C SER A 371 -8.08 -19.87 25.40
N TYR A 372 -6.87 -19.95 25.97
CA TYR A 372 -6.62 -20.34 27.37
C TYR A 372 -6.09 -19.16 28.24
N ARG A 373 -5.90 -17.95 27.68
CA ARG A 373 -5.32 -16.80 28.41
C ARG A 373 -5.83 -15.47 27.87
N ARG A 374 -6.35 -14.63 28.75
CA ARG A 374 -6.69 -13.24 28.43
C ARG A 374 -5.44 -12.40 28.20
N ALA A 375 -5.53 -11.39 27.31
CA ALA A 375 -4.49 -10.40 27.07
C ALA A 375 -4.12 -9.68 28.37
N ARG A 376 -2.82 -9.49 28.60
CA ARG A 376 -2.33 -8.61 29.67
C ARG A 376 -2.40 -7.14 29.20
N PRO A 377 -2.59 -6.18 30.11
CA PRO A 377 -2.39 -4.78 29.79
C PRO A 377 -1.00 -4.51 29.23
N VAL A 378 -0.87 -3.58 28.30
CA VAL A 378 0.42 -3.25 27.66
C VAL A 378 1.48 -2.91 28.72
N ALA A 379 1.13 -2.10 29.73
CA ALA A 379 2.05 -1.73 30.82
C ALA A 379 2.62 -2.95 31.55
N ALA A 380 1.78 -3.95 31.86
CA ALA A 380 2.21 -5.17 32.54
C ALA A 380 3.10 -6.05 31.64
N ALA A 381 2.87 -6.07 30.32
CA ALA A 381 3.72 -6.76 29.37
C ALA A 381 5.11 -6.09 29.26
N LEU A 382 5.16 -4.75 29.22
CA LEU A 382 6.42 -4.00 29.21
C LEU A 382 7.24 -4.17 30.50
N GLU A 383 6.57 -4.22 31.66
CA GLU A 383 7.23 -4.51 32.93
C GLU A 383 7.85 -5.90 32.96
N GLU A 384 7.16 -6.91 32.46
CA GLU A 384 7.67 -8.27 32.33
C GLU A 384 8.90 -8.32 31.39
N LEU A 385 8.82 -7.66 30.23
CA LEU A 385 9.97 -7.58 29.31
C LEU A 385 11.19 -6.91 29.96
N ARG A 386 10.99 -5.85 30.73
CA ARG A 386 12.09 -5.18 31.47
C ARG A 386 12.69 -6.10 32.53
N ARG A 387 11.87 -6.86 33.23
CA ARG A 387 12.32 -7.83 34.23
C ARG A 387 13.18 -8.94 33.62
N CYS A 388 12.86 -9.36 32.41
CA CYS A 388 13.59 -10.42 31.68
C CYS A 388 14.74 -9.86 30.82
N ALA A 389 14.94 -8.54 30.78
CA ALA A 389 16.02 -7.92 30.01
C ALA A 389 17.39 -8.28 30.59
N GLY A 390 18.36 -8.54 29.73
CA GLY A 390 19.71 -8.98 30.09
C GLY A 390 19.87 -10.49 30.31
N ALA A 391 18.78 -11.22 30.57
CA ALA A 391 18.80 -12.68 30.66
C ALA A 391 18.13 -13.32 29.43
N GLN A 392 16.84 -13.07 29.22
CA GLN A 392 16.13 -13.61 28.07
C GLN A 392 16.20 -12.68 26.87
N PHE A 393 15.98 -11.38 27.06
CA PHE A 393 15.85 -10.39 26.00
C PHE A 393 16.97 -9.35 26.04
N ASP A 394 17.33 -8.83 24.86
CA ASP A 394 18.25 -7.71 24.75
C ASP A 394 17.60 -6.43 25.33
N ALA A 395 18.27 -5.83 26.33
CA ALA A 395 17.81 -4.63 27.00
C ALA A 395 17.65 -3.41 26.05
N ARG A 396 18.49 -3.35 24.98
CA ARG A 396 18.38 -2.31 23.95
C ARG A 396 17.08 -2.44 23.17
N MET A 397 16.70 -3.67 22.80
CA MET A 397 15.47 -3.96 22.04
C MET A 397 14.23 -3.72 22.89
N VAL A 398 14.26 -4.12 24.16
CA VAL A 398 13.19 -3.84 25.13
C VAL A 398 13.02 -2.32 25.32
N GLY A 399 14.13 -1.60 25.53
CA GLY A 399 14.10 -0.14 25.66
C GLY A 399 13.58 0.57 24.42
N ALA A 400 13.94 0.10 23.23
CA ALA A 400 13.44 0.63 21.97
C ALA A 400 11.92 0.38 21.82
N LEU A 401 11.42 -0.80 22.15
CA LEU A 401 9.97 -1.07 22.15
C LEU A 401 9.23 -0.12 23.11
N CYS A 402 9.71 0.05 24.34
CA CYS A 402 9.09 0.94 25.33
C CYS A 402 8.96 2.37 24.77
N ARG A 403 10.07 2.96 24.29
CA ARG A 403 10.05 4.32 23.71
C ARG A 403 9.16 4.45 22.50
N ALA A 404 9.12 3.44 21.63
CA ALA A 404 8.25 3.43 20.46
C ALA A 404 6.77 3.43 20.86
N LEU A 405 6.40 2.63 21.86
CA LEU A 405 5.01 2.53 22.33
C LEU A 405 4.57 3.77 23.12
N ASP A 406 5.45 4.41 23.86
CA ASP A 406 5.18 5.68 24.53
C ASP A 406 4.83 6.78 23.51
N ARG A 407 5.48 6.79 22.32
CA ARG A 407 5.21 7.78 21.27
C ARG A 407 4.01 7.46 20.39
N HIS A 408 3.79 6.21 20.06
CA HIS A 408 2.83 5.79 19.03
C HIS A 408 1.61 5.06 19.59
N GLY A 409 1.65 4.64 20.84
CA GLY A 409 0.66 3.75 21.44
C GLY A 409 0.65 2.35 20.80
N TRP A 410 -0.09 1.45 21.42
CA TRP A 410 -0.38 0.13 20.86
C TRP A 410 -1.89 -0.10 20.86
N HIS A 411 -2.45 -0.26 19.68
CA HIS A 411 -3.84 -0.66 19.52
C HIS A 411 -3.84 -2.12 19.07
N PRO A 412 -4.10 -3.08 19.96
CA PRO A 412 -4.30 -4.46 19.55
C PRO A 412 -5.50 -4.48 18.59
N ALA A 413 -5.32 -5.03 17.39
CA ALA A 413 -6.46 -5.32 16.54
C ALA A 413 -7.33 -6.32 17.32
N VAL A 414 -8.52 -5.92 17.68
CA VAL A 414 -9.53 -6.85 18.22
C VAL A 414 -9.82 -7.80 17.07
N THR A 415 -9.26 -9.00 17.12
CA THR A 415 -9.71 -10.09 16.25
C THR A 415 -11.14 -10.37 16.64
N ALA A 416 -12.08 -10.03 15.80
CA ALA A 416 -13.50 -10.31 15.96
C ALA A 416 -13.76 -11.80 15.73
N ASP A 417 -13.27 -12.63 16.64
CA ASP A 417 -13.60 -14.06 16.79
C ASP A 417 -13.69 -14.37 18.29
N VAL A 418 -14.46 -13.56 19.01
CA VAL A 418 -15.18 -14.07 20.18
C VAL A 418 -16.43 -14.70 19.57
N PRO A 419 -16.64 -16.02 19.66
CA PRO A 419 -17.95 -16.57 19.40
C PRO A 419 -18.91 -15.78 20.29
N ALA A 420 -19.94 -15.15 19.69
CA ALA A 420 -21.02 -14.58 20.46
C ALA A 420 -21.46 -15.69 21.44
N GLU A 421 -21.22 -15.46 22.73
CA GLU A 421 -21.80 -16.28 23.77
C GLU A 421 -23.26 -16.47 23.37
N ARG A 422 -23.65 -17.68 23.02
CA ARG A 422 -25.06 -17.99 22.82
C ARG A 422 -25.72 -17.59 24.12
N ALA A 423 -26.41 -16.47 24.07
CA ALA A 423 -27.35 -16.09 25.11
C ALA A 423 -28.30 -17.29 25.22
N VAL A 424 -28.11 -18.10 26.25
CA VAL A 424 -29.06 -19.11 26.65
C VAL A 424 -30.32 -18.30 26.94
N PRO A 425 -31.45 -18.51 26.22
CA PRO A 425 -32.68 -17.84 26.56
C PRO A 425 -33.02 -18.33 27.99
N SER A 426 -33.07 -17.40 28.93
CA SER A 426 -33.60 -17.64 30.24
C SER A 426 -35.01 -18.18 30.09
N SER A 427 -35.21 -19.47 30.41
CA SER A 427 -36.53 -20.08 30.47
C SER A 427 -37.41 -19.26 31.42
N PRO A 428 -38.67 -18.98 31.06
CA PRO A 428 -39.60 -18.31 31.96
C PRO A 428 -39.89 -19.22 33.15
N PRO A 429 -40.21 -18.66 34.34
CA PRO A 429 -40.47 -19.46 35.53
C PRO A 429 -41.70 -20.33 35.32
N VAL A 430 -41.54 -21.61 35.64
CA VAL A 430 -42.64 -22.57 35.70
C VAL A 430 -43.57 -22.16 36.83
N ALA A 431 -44.81 -21.80 36.48
CA ALA A 431 -45.90 -21.64 37.43
C ALA A 431 -46.30 -22.98 37.99
N ALA A 432 -46.30 -23.07 39.31
CA ALA A 432 -46.79 -24.24 40.05
C ALA A 432 -48.34 -24.31 39.97
N GLY A 433 -48.85 -25.53 39.77
CA GLY A 433 -50.22 -25.83 40.17
C GLY A 433 -51.08 -26.46 39.07
N SER A 434 -51.25 -27.75 39.06
CA SER A 434 -52.44 -28.52 39.52
C SER A 434 -52.41 -29.91 38.94
N GLU A 435 -52.61 -30.85 39.87
CA GLU A 435 -52.96 -32.26 39.64
C GLU A 435 -54.19 -32.40 38.74
N VAL A 436 -54.25 -33.44 37.92
CA VAL A 436 -55.36 -34.41 37.86
C VAL A 436 -54.98 -35.59 36.94
N ALA A 437 -55.01 -36.75 37.60
CA ALA A 437 -55.23 -38.13 37.22
C ALA A 437 -55.62 -38.54 35.78
N GLY A 438 -55.03 -39.67 35.36
CA GLY A 438 -55.85 -40.70 34.81
C GLY A 438 -55.55 -41.26 33.42
N ARG A 439 -55.10 -42.52 33.44
CA ARG A 439 -55.33 -43.55 32.42
C ARG A 439 -54.23 -43.84 31.38
N VAL A 440 -53.60 -45.02 31.69
CA VAL A 440 -53.10 -45.99 30.69
C VAL A 440 -54.30 -46.69 30.01
N PRO A 441 -54.25 -47.06 28.71
CA PRO A 441 -53.92 -48.45 28.41
C PRO A 441 -53.01 -48.67 27.17
N ASP A 442 -52.25 -49.70 27.35
CA ASP A 442 -51.74 -50.79 26.49
C ASP A 442 -52.06 -50.79 24.96
N ALA A 443 -51.09 -51.28 24.30
CA ALA A 443 -51.06 -52.40 23.37
C ALA A 443 -50.41 -52.15 21.97
N GLU A 444 -49.41 -52.92 21.78
CA GLU A 444 -49.11 -53.85 20.67
C GLU A 444 -48.50 -53.35 19.35
N ARG A 445 -47.21 -53.81 19.22
CA ARG A 445 -46.65 -54.62 18.10
C ARG A 445 -46.85 -54.18 16.65
N ARG A 446 -45.76 -53.99 15.95
CA ARG A 446 -45.07 -54.98 15.07
C ARG A 446 -44.02 -54.30 14.19
N VAL A 447 -42.91 -54.99 14.15
CA VAL A 447 -41.88 -54.96 13.10
C VAL A 447 -42.41 -55.67 11.85
N PRO A 448 -41.87 -55.43 10.65
CA PRO A 448 -40.52 -55.77 10.31
C PRO A 448 -39.61 -54.63 9.90
#